data_462bd290155bf9fe2824853809429186
#
_entry.id   462bd290155bf9fe2824853809429186
#
_cell.length_a   1.000
_cell.length_b   1.000
_cell.length_c   1.000
_cell.angle_alpha   90.00
_cell.angle_beta   90.00
_cell.angle_gamma   90.00
#
_symmetry.space_group_name_H-M   'P 1'
#
loop_
_entity.id
_entity.type
_entity.pdbx_description
1 polymer ?
#
loop_
_entity_poly.entity_id
_entity_poly.type
_entity_poly.pdbx_seq_one_letter_code
_entity_poly.pdbx_strand_id
1 'polypeptide(L)'
;MAFNYFLHSLVLFIMALRKRESKLFDRIKKNIKNVHFTRIESSTINGIPDVHGCGNGKSFWIELKSNTDKKPKLDKFQISWIYEYHRHGGKVFIMYQTLLQGAIETYRVKGITCINTIPELDLELAHRTPDPVPVSRWPEIQKVLLS
;
A
#
# COMPACT_ATOMS: atom_id res chain seq x y z
N MET A 1 2.29 18.28 -30.66
CA MET A 1 2.96 16.96 -30.65
C MET A 1 3.57 16.59 -29.30
N ALA A 2 4.35 17.45 -28.63
CA ALA A 2 4.96 17.14 -27.33
C ALA A 2 3.95 16.82 -26.20
N PHE A 3 2.81 17.47 -26.17
CA PHE A 3 1.76 17.26 -25.16
C PHE A 3 1.15 15.86 -25.22
N ASN A 4 0.96 15.29 -26.41
CA ASN A 4 0.42 13.94 -26.57
C ASN A 4 1.40 12.85 -26.12
N TYR A 5 2.69 13.04 -26.34
CA TYR A 5 3.71 12.09 -25.86
C TYR A 5 3.82 12.09 -24.34
N PHE A 6 3.74 13.26 -23.72
CA PHE A 6 3.77 13.38 -22.25
C PHE A 6 2.56 12.71 -21.60
N LEU A 7 1.36 12.95 -22.16
CA LEU A 7 0.12 12.36 -21.65
C LEU A 7 0.14 10.82 -21.82
N HIS A 8 0.60 10.34 -22.95
CA HIS A 8 0.72 8.90 -23.22
C HIS A 8 1.72 8.23 -22.27
N SER A 9 2.88 8.82 -22.04
CA SER A 9 3.89 8.35 -21.11
C SER A 9 3.37 8.33 -19.66
N LEU A 10 2.62 9.35 -19.25
CA LEU A 10 2.00 9.43 -17.93
C LEU A 10 0.96 8.32 -17.72
N VAL A 11 0.11 8.06 -18.73
CA VAL A 11 -0.89 6.99 -18.68
C VAL A 11 -0.22 5.62 -18.54
N LEU A 12 0.81 5.34 -19.33
CA LEU A 12 1.57 4.10 -19.22
C LEU A 12 2.23 3.92 -17.85
N PHE A 13 2.78 4.99 -17.29
CA PHE A 13 3.37 4.97 -15.95
C PHE A 13 2.33 4.64 -14.87
N ILE A 14 1.15 5.27 -14.92
CA ILE A 14 0.05 5.01 -13.98
C ILE A 14 -0.43 3.55 -14.10
N MET A 15 -0.58 3.05 -15.32
CA MET A 15 -0.97 1.64 -15.56
C MET A 15 0.08 0.67 -15.01
N ALA A 16 1.36 0.96 -15.15
CA ALA A 16 2.44 0.14 -14.59
C ALA A 16 2.41 0.13 -13.05
N LEU A 17 2.16 1.25 -12.39
CA LEU A 17 2.00 1.34 -10.94
C LEU A 17 0.81 0.49 -10.46
N ARG A 18 -0.36 0.64 -11.07
CA ARG A 18 -1.55 -0.16 -10.74
C ARG A 18 -1.31 -1.66 -10.89
N LYS A 19 -0.57 -2.08 -11.92
CA LYS A 19 -0.19 -3.48 -12.12
C LYS A 19 0.70 -4.01 -10.99
N ARG A 20 1.63 -3.20 -10.48
CA ARG A 20 2.51 -3.57 -9.36
C ARG A 20 1.74 -3.70 -8.06
N GLU A 21 0.84 -2.77 -7.77
CA GLU A 21 -0.03 -2.81 -6.60
C GLU A 21 -1.00 -4.00 -6.66
N SER A 22 -1.51 -4.35 -7.84
CA SER A 22 -2.32 -5.55 -8.04
C SER A 22 -1.53 -6.83 -7.72
N LYS A 23 -0.29 -6.93 -8.15
CA LYS A 23 0.60 -8.05 -7.80
C LYS A 23 0.90 -8.12 -6.29
N LEU A 24 1.05 -6.97 -5.64
CA LEU A 24 1.19 -6.91 -4.19
C LEU A 24 -0.08 -7.43 -3.50
N PHE A 25 -1.25 -7.02 -3.96
CA PHE A 25 -2.52 -7.50 -3.42
C PHE A 25 -2.69 -9.01 -3.58
N ASP A 26 -2.33 -9.57 -4.73
CA ASP A 26 -2.36 -11.03 -4.94
C ASP A 26 -1.45 -11.78 -3.97
N ARG A 27 -0.28 -11.24 -3.67
CA ARG A 27 0.62 -11.77 -2.65
C ARG A 27 0.02 -11.72 -1.24
N ILE A 28 -0.63 -10.62 -0.88
CA ILE A 28 -1.33 -10.47 0.40
C ILE A 28 -2.39 -11.56 0.54
N LYS A 29 -3.28 -11.72 -0.44
CA LYS A 29 -4.33 -12.74 -0.43
C LYS A 29 -3.78 -14.15 -0.34
N LYS A 30 -2.68 -14.43 -1.02
CA LYS A 30 -2.04 -15.75 -1.02
C LYS A 30 -1.45 -16.13 0.34
N ASN A 31 -0.87 -15.16 1.05
CA ASN A 31 -0.05 -15.41 2.23
C ASN A 31 -0.74 -15.09 3.56
N ILE A 32 -1.73 -14.20 3.57
CA ILE A 32 -2.51 -13.86 4.76
C ILE A 32 -3.80 -14.69 4.77
N LYS A 33 -4.00 -15.46 5.84
CA LYS A 33 -5.12 -16.39 5.98
C LYS A 33 -6.15 -15.85 6.97
N ASN A 34 -7.37 -16.36 6.86
CA ASN A 34 -8.49 -16.02 7.77
C ASN A 34 -8.85 -14.53 7.78
N VAL A 35 -8.63 -13.85 6.67
CA VAL A 35 -9.02 -12.46 6.43
C VAL A 35 -9.83 -12.39 5.14
N HIS A 36 -10.99 -11.75 5.24
CA HIS A 36 -11.77 -11.38 4.06
C HIS A 36 -11.25 -10.05 3.54
N PHE A 37 -10.78 -10.03 2.30
CA PHE A 37 -10.28 -8.83 1.64
C PHE A 37 -11.22 -8.37 0.54
N THR A 38 -11.53 -7.09 0.52
CA THR A 38 -12.26 -6.42 -0.56
C THR A 38 -11.39 -5.33 -1.15
N ARG A 39 -11.09 -5.41 -2.44
CA ARG A 39 -10.41 -4.34 -3.16
C ARG A 39 -11.40 -3.25 -3.52
N ILE A 40 -11.01 -2.01 -3.26
CA ILE A 40 -11.84 -0.84 -3.54
C ILE A 40 -11.25 -0.11 -4.75
N GLU A 41 -12.09 0.09 -5.75
CA GLU A 41 -11.79 0.94 -6.90
C GLU A 41 -12.78 2.10 -6.87
N SER A 42 -12.35 3.24 -6.33
CA SER A 42 -13.19 4.44 -6.27
C SER A 42 -12.69 5.50 -7.23
N SER A 43 -13.54 5.92 -8.13
CA SER A 43 -13.33 7.10 -8.98
C SER A 43 -13.95 8.39 -8.40
N THR A 44 -14.77 8.26 -7.35
CA THR A 44 -15.57 9.36 -6.79
C THR A 44 -15.07 9.85 -5.43
N ILE A 45 -14.41 8.99 -4.65
CA ILE A 45 -13.88 9.33 -3.33
C ILE A 45 -12.36 9.34 -3.39
N ASN A 46 -11.78 10.52 -3.27
CA ASN A 46 -10.33 10.68 -3.24
C ASN A 46 -9.75 10.26 -1.88
N GLY A 47 -8.63 9.56 -1.93
CA GLY A 47 -7.85 9.20 -0.74
C GLY A 47 -8.33 7.98 0.02
N ILE A 48 -9.44 7.33 -0.38
CA ILE A 48 -9.85 6.06 0.23
C ILE A 48 -8.78 4.98 -0.03
N PRO A 49 -8.36 4.20 0.99
CA PRO A 49 -7.38 3.15 0.80
C PRO A 49 -7.85 2.03 -0.14
N ASP A 50 -6.89 1.33 -0.74
CA ASP A 50 -7.12 0.37 -1.82
C ASP A 50 -7.86 -0.90 -1.40
N VAL A 51 -7.73 -1.31 -0.13
CA VAL A 51 -8.22 -2.61 0.35
C VAL A 51 -8.87 -2.47 1.71
N HIS A 52 -10.05 -3.04 1.86
CA HIS A 52 -10.67 -3.30 3.14
C HIS A 52 -10.43 -4.75 3.55
N GLY A 53 -10.02 -4.97 4.80
CA GLY A 53 -9.82 -6.28 5.39
C GLY A 53 -10.66 -6.50 6.64
N CYS A 54 -11.15 -7.72 6.83
CA CYS A 54 -11.87 -8.13 8.03
C CYS A 54 -11.43 -9.55 8.43
N GLY A 55 -11.01 -9.72 9.66
CA GLY A 55 -10.61 -11.01 10.22
C GLY A 55 -10.50 -10.95 11.73
N ASN A 56 -10.77 -12.06 12.42
CA ASN A 56 -10.77 -12.14 13.88
C ASN A 56 -11.67 -11.09 14.57
N GLY A 57 -12.81 -10.75 13.99
CA GLY A 57 -13.69 -9.71 14.49
C GLY A 57 -13.14 -8.28 14.39
N LYS A 58 -12.05 -8.09 13.64
CA LYS A 58 -11.41 -6.79 13.43
C LYS A 58 -11.54 -6.37 11.98
N SER A 59 -11.74 -5.08 11.79
CA SER A 59 -11.85 -4.44 10.48
C SER A 59 -10.75 -3.40 10.33
N PHE A 60 -10.15 -3.33 9.16
CA PHE A 60 -9.04 -2.42 8.88
C PHE A 60 -8.95 -2.10 7.39
N TRP A 61 -8.23 -1.06 7.08
CA TRP A 61 -7.92 -0.66 5.71
C TRP A 61 -6.43 -0.81 5.41
N ILE A 62 -6.11 -1.04 4.15
CA ILE A 62 -4.73 -1.11 3.65
C ILE A 62 -4.59 -0.21 2.43
N GLU A 63 -3.67 0.72 2.50
CA GLU A 63 -3.15 1.46 1.35
C GLU A 63 -1.99 0.67 0.75
N LEU A 64 -2.04 0.40 -0.54
CA LEU A 64 -1.00 -0.34 -1.26
C LEU A 64 -0.02 0.62 -1.93
N LYS A 65 1.26 0.35 -1.76
CA LYS A 65 2.33 1.08 -2.44
C LYS A 65 3.39 0.12 -2.97
N SER A 66 3.86 0.36 -4.17
CA SER A 66 4.88 -0.48 -4.80
C SER A 66 5.76 0.35 -5.73
N ASN A 67 6.99 0.63 -5.31
CA ASN A 67 7.94 1.39 -6.11
C ASN A 67 9.40 1.04 -5.75
N THR A 68 10.34 1.73 -6.39
CA THR A 68 11.79 1.59 -6.17
C THR A 68 12.33 2.51 -5.07
N ASP A 69 11.53 3.45 -4.58
CA ASP A 69 11.92 4.37 -3.52
C ASP A 69 12.04 3.63 -2.18
N LYS A 70 12.79 4.20 -1.25
CA LYS A 70 12.94 3.64 0.10
C LYS A 70 11.71 3.83 0.98
N LYS A 71 10.78 4.70 0.57
CA LYS A 71 9.63 5.13 1.36
C LYS A 71 8.36 5.14 0.51
N PRO A 72 7.21 4.79 1.09
CA PRO A 72 5.93 4.98 0.43
C PRO A 72 5.61 6.48 0.31
N LYS A 73 5.00 6.87 -0.80
CA LYS A 73 4.52 8.25 -1.01
C LYS A 73 3.01 8.27 -0.91
N LEU A 74 2.49 9.11 -0.03
CA LEU A 74 1.07 9.37 0.10
C LEU A 74 0.76 10.77 -0.45
N ASP A 75 -0.37 10.91 -1.14
CA ASP A 75 -0.88 12.21 -1.51
C ASP A 75 -1.69 12.84 -0.37
N LYS A 76 -2.02 14.13 -0.51
CA LYS A 76 -2.74 14.88 0.52
C LYS A 76 -4.14 14.32 0.84
N PHE A 77 -4.80 13.71 -0.13
CA PHE A 77 -6.13 13.13 0.06
C PHE A 77 -6.05 11.83 0.85
N GLN A 78 -5.04 11.00 0.58
CA GLN A 78 -4.76 9.78 1.34
C GLN A 78 -4.42 10.12 2.79
N ILE A 79 -3.56 11.10 3.02
CA ILE A 79 -3.19 11.57 4.37
C ILE A 79 -4.43 12.06 5.11
N SER A 80 -5.26 12.90 4.48
CA SER A 80 -6.48 13.44 5.09
C SER A 80 -7.48 12.35 5.43
N TRP A 81 -7.71 11.40 4.53
CA TRP A 81 -8.63 10.29 4.74
C TRP A 81 -8.17 9.38 5.90
N ILE A 82 -6.88 9.02 5.92
CA ILE A 82 -6.30 8.19 6.98
C ILE A 82 -6.43 8.90 8.33
N TYR A 83 -6.11 10.18 8.41
CA TYR A 83 -6.21 10.96 9.61
C TYR A 83 -7.65 11.01 10.16
N GLU A 84 -8.63 11.31 9.31
CA GLU A 84 -10.04 11.35 9.71
C GLU A 84 -10.54 9.98 10.15
N TYR A 85 -10.17 8.91 9.47
CA TYR A 85 -10.56 7.55 9.86
C TYR A 85 -9.99 7.15 11.23
N HIS A 86 -8.74 7.53 11.52
CA HIS A 86 -8.13 7.31 12.83
C HIS A 86 -8.81 8.09 13.95
N ARG A 87 -9.22 9.33 13.70
CA ARG A 87 -9.96 10.13 14.70
C ARG A 87 -11.25 9.47 15.14
N HIS A 88 -11.82 8.62 14.32
CA HIS A 88 -13.03 7.85 14.61
C HIS A 88 -12.72 6.42 15.12
N GLY A 89 -11.49 6.14 15.50
CA GLY A 89 -11.08 4.85 16.06
C GLY A 89 -10.79 3.74 15.05
N GLY A 90 -10.73 4.07 13.76
CA GLY A 90 -10.44 3.10 12.71
C GLY A 90 -8.96 2.74 12.60
N LYS A 91 -8.67 1.59 11.99
CA LYS A 91 -7.31 1.12 11.73
C LYS A 91 -7.00 1.19 10.24
N VAL A 92 -5.85 1.77 9.91
CA VAL A 92 -5.31 1.82 8.56
C VAL A 92 -3.86 1.38 8.57
N PHE A 93 -3.50 0.56 7.60
CA PHE A 93 -2.12 0.12 7.36
C PHE A 93 -1.66 0.58 5.99
N ILE A 94 -0.37 0.83 5.85
CA ILE A 94 0.28 0.99 4.56
C ILE A 94 1.07 -0.28 4.29
N MET A 95 0.73 -1.00 3.22
CA MET A 95 1.50 -2.14 2.76
C MET A 95 2.39 -1.70 1.61
N TYR A 96 3.69 -1.67 1.87
CA TYR A 96 4.66 -1.13 0.95
C TYR A 96 5.60 -2.22 0.43
N GLN A 97 5.62 -2.39 -0.88
CA GLN A 97 6.54 -3.28 -1.57
C GLN A 97 7.70 -2.48 -2.17
N THR A 98 8.91 -2.71 -1.67
CA THR A 98 10.13 -2.14 -2.24
C THR A 98 10.64 -3.02 -3.38
N LEU A 99 10.90 -2.39 -4.53
CA LEU A 99 11.38 -3.05 -5.73
C LEU A 99 12.84 -2.69 -6.01
N LEU A 100 13.60 -3.67 -6.48
CA LEU A 100 14.88 -3.46 -7.13
C LEU A 100 14.68 -3.47 -8.65
N GLN A 101 15.16 -2.43 -9.30
CA GLN A 101 15.18 -2.41 -10.76
C GLN A 101 16.23 -3.39 -11.27
N GLY A 102 15.80 -4.34 -12.10
CA GLY A 102 16.68 -5.24 -12.84
C GLY A 102 17.07 -4.67 -14.21
N ALA A 103 17.78 -5.45 -15.00
CA ALA A 103 18.03 -5.12 -16.39
C ALA A 103 16.72 -5.15 -17.19
N ILE A 104 16.54 -4.19 -18.10
CA ILE A 104 15.43 -4.12 -19.07
C ILE A 104 14.04 -4.23 -18.40
N GLU A 105 13.59 -3.13 -17.78
CA GLU A 105 12.22 -2.97 -17.21
C GLU A 105 11.74 -4.11 -16.30
N THR A 106 12.63 -4.95 -15.80
CA THR A 106 12.31 -5.98 -14.83
C THR A 106 12.44 -5.44 -13.41
N TYR A 107 11.55 -5.90 -12.54
CA TYR A 107 11.58 -5.53 -11.12
C TYR A 107 11.55 -6.78 -10.26
N ARG A 108 12.42 -6.80 -9.27
CA ARG A 108 12.45 -7.85 -8.25
C ARG A 108 12.05 -7.27 -6.90
N VAL A 109 11.20 -7.98 -6.17
CA VAL A 109 10.80 -7.58 -4.83
C VAL A 109 11.99 -7.69 -3.88
N LYS A 110 12.37 -6.57 -3.28
CA LYS A 110 13.38 -6.50 -2.23
C LYS A 110 12.78 -6.88 -0.88
N GLY A 111 11.61 -6.35 -0.58
CA GLY A 111 10.93 -6.60 0.68
C GLY A 111 9.53 -6.00 0.70
N ILE A 112 8.76 -6.39 1.71
CA ILE A 112 7.44 -5.86 1.99
C ILE A 112 7.43 -5.37 3.43
N THR A 113 6.91 -4.18 3.63
CA THR A 113 6.77 -3.54 4.94
C THR A 113 5.30 -3.26 5.21
N CYS A 114 4.83 -3.60 6.40
CA CYS A 114 3.51 -3.22 6.88
C CYS A 114 3.66 -2.14 7.95
N ILE A 115 3.10 -0.98 7.69
CA ILE A 115 3.15 0.17 8.59
C ILE A 115 1.77 0.33 9.21
N ASN A 116 1.71 0.26 10.54
CA ASN A 116 0.51 0.64 11.27
C ASN A 116 0.50 2.16 11.40
N THR A 117 -0.47 2.81 10.76
CA THR A 117 -0.68 4.24 10.90
C THR A 117 -1.49 4.48 12.18
N ILE A 118 -0.93 5.17 13.14
CA ILE A 118 -1.59 5.56 14.39
C ILE A 118 -1.84 7.07 14.40
N PRO A 119 -2.87 7.56 15.12
CA PRO A 119 -3.24 8.99 15.09
C PRO A 119 -2.12 9.95 15.48
N GLU A 120 -1.25 9.54 16.42
CA GLU A 120 -0.11 10.33 16.87
C GLU A 120 1.11 10.22 15.92
N LEU A 121 1.05 9.29 14.98
CA LEU A 121 2.12 9.15 14.01
C LEU A 121 1.99 10.27 12.99
N ASP A 122 2.92 11.21 13.01
CA ASP A 122 3.10 12.13 11.91
C ASP A 122 3.35 11.28 10.65
N LEU A 123 2.42 11.33 9.69
CA LEU A 123 2.49 10.52 8.47
C LEU A 123 3.74 10.87 7.63
N GLU A 124 4.32 12.06 7.83
CA GLU A 124 5.65 12.38 7.30
C GLU A 124 6.76 11.62 8.05
N LEU A 125 6.57 11.35 9.36
CA LEU A 125 7.48 10.53 10.16
C LEU A 125 7.24 9.03 9.99
N ALA A 126 6.06 8.60 9.58
CA ALA A 126 5.80 7.23 9.12
C ALA A 126 6.70 6.84 7.95
N HIS A 127 7.32 7.82 7.31
CA HIS A 127 8.40 7.61 6.36
C HIS A 127 9.69 7.05 6.98
N ARG A 128 9.83 7.03 8.30
CA ARG A 128 10.91 6.31 9.01
C ARG A 128 10.48 4.87 9.28
N THR A 129 10.22 4.14 8.22
CA THR A 129 9.82 2.75 8.33
C THR A 129 10.95 1.89 8.88
N PRO A 130 10.62 0.88 9.69
CA PRO A 130 11.54 -0.21 9.93
C PRO A 130 12.00 -0.82 8.59
N ASP A 131 13.13 -1.49 8.60
CA ASP A 131 13.65 -2.17 7.42
C ASP A 131 12.58 -3.03 6.76
N PRO A 132 12.54 -3.09 5.42
CA PRO A 132 11.58 -3.91 4.71
C PRO A 132 11.57 -5.34 5.26
N VAL A 133 10.39 -5.80 5.66
CA VAL A 133 10.24 -7.18 6.13
C VAL A 133 10.52 -8.10 4.94
N PRO A 134 11.44 -9.07 5.05
CA PRO A 134 11.65 -10.05 4.00
C PRO A 134 10.34 -10.71 3.58
N VAL A 135 10.20 -11.04 2.30
CA VAL A 135 8.99 -11.65 1.72
C VAL A 135 8.59 -12.95 2.45
N SER A 136 9.50 -13.55 3.19
CA SER A 136 9.28 -14.77 4.01
C SER A 136 8.56 -14.53 5.34
N ARG A 137 8.36 -13.26 5.77
CA ARG A 137 7.80 -12.93 7.09
C ARG A 137 6.31 -12.58 7.07
N TRP A 138 5.54 -13.22 6.24
CA TRP A 138 4.09 -13.04 6.18
C TRP A 138 3.35 -13.31 7.50
N PRO A 139 3.73 -14.29 8.34
CA PRO A 139 3.10 -14.50 9.63
C PRO A 139 3.21 -13.29 10.57
N GLU A 140 4.33 -12.57 10.55
CA GLU A 140 4.53 -11.34 11.34
C GLU A 140 3.62 -10.20 10.85
N ILE A 141 3.50 -10.04 9.53
CA ILE A 141 2.58 -9.08 8.92
C ILE A 141 1.14 -9.41 9.31
N GLN A 142 0.73 -10.67 9.21
CA GLN A 142 -0.61 -11.11 9.61
C GLN A 142 -0.90 -10.80 11.08
N LYS A 143 0.06 -11.04 11.96
CA LYS A 143 -0.07 -10.72 13.39
C LYS A 143 -0.30 -9.22 13.61
N VAL A 144 0.41 -8.36 12.88
CA VAL A 144 0.24 -6.89 12.96
C VAL A 144 -1.16 -6.47 12.47
N LEU A 145 -1.62 -7.00 11.35
CA LEU A 145 -2.94 -6.68 10.79
C LEU A 145 -4.09 -7.10 11.72
N LEU A 146 -3.94 -8.21 12.42
CA LEU A 146 -4.97 -8.78 13.30
C LEU A 146 -4.78 -8.44 14.80
N SER A 147 -3.82 -7.60 15.12
CA SER A 147 -3.55 -7.15 16.49
C SER A 147 -4.61 -6.20 17.08
#